data_708656bb96b7fc312504d080fe2c404f
#
_entry.id   708656bb96b7fc312504d080fe2c404f
#
_cell.length_a   1.000
_cell.length_b   1.000
_cell.length_c   1.000
_cell.angle_alpha   90.00
_cell.angle_beta   90.00
_cell.angle_gamma   90.00
#
_symmetry.space_group_name_H-M   'P 1'
#
loop_
_entity.id
_entity.type
_entity.pdbx_description
1 polymer ?
#
loop_
_entity_poly.entity_id
_entity_poly.type
_entity_poly.pdbx_seq_one_letter_code
_entity_poly.pdbx_strand_id
1 'polypeptide(L)'
;MKKLMHVLVPLLLSVLLVISVGWYLFVYDRDFTRDLLLQQARNNDIAGNSGLSSWFYNLAYNYSGQDENVAIELANQYKSAGNYTKAEVTLSKAIAAGATKELYMALSKTYVEQDKLLDAESLMSNITNPTILSELEALRPSAPTADYESGYYSQYISVTLSSSEGTLYYTTDGDYPSIADAPYSAPIELPAGETQIYAISVADNGL
;
A
#
# COMPACT_ATOMS: atom_id res chain seq x y z
N MET A 1 -13.11 45.51 41.96
CA MET A 1 -13.15 45.49 40.47
C MET A 1 -11.83 45.84 39.82
N LYS A 2 -11.14 46.93 40.09
CA LYS A 2 -9.86 47.30 39.42
C LYS A 2 -8.76 46.23 39.51
N LYS A 3 -8.51 45.60 40.68
CA LYS A 3 -7.50 44.53 40.81
C LYS A 3 -7.79 43.25 39.99
N LEU A 4 -9.06 42.91 39.81
CA LEU A 4 -9.47 41.74 38.99
C LEU A 4 -9.25 42.00 37.49
N MET A 5 -9.50 43.24 37.04
CA MET A 5 -9.21 43.65 35.66
C MET A 5 -7.73 43.59 35.31
N HIS A 6 -6.82 43.96 36.25
CA HIS A 6 -5.38 43.89 35.98
C HIS A 6 -4.83 42.47 35.80
N VAL A 7 -5.54 41.44 36.24
CA VAL A 7 -5.17 40.03 36.04
C VAL A 7 -5.91 39.42 34.83
N LEU A 8 -7.19 39.72 34.67
CA LEU A 8 -8.02 39.18 33.62
C LEU A 8 -7.65 39.69 32.20
N VAL A 9 -7.31 40.97 32.06
CA VAL A 9 -6.97 41.57 30.77
C VAL A 9 -5.67 40.97 30.18
N PRO A 10 -4.55 40.89 30.93
CA PRO A 10 -3.35 40.23 30.40
C PRO A 10 -3.56 38.74 30.09
N LEU A 11 -4.36 38.01 30.89
CA LEU A 11 -4.69 36.61 30.65
C LEU A 11 -5.48 36.44 29.34
N LEU A 12 -6.49 37.31 29.12
CA LEU A 12 -7.25 37.32 27.88
C LEU A 12 -6.37 37.65 26.66
N LEU A 13 -5.47 38.61 26.79
CA LEU A 13 -4.54 38.99 25.71
C LEU A 13 -3.55 37.87 25.40
N SER A 14 -3.05 37.16 26.45
CA SER A 14 -2.17 36.00 26.23
C SER A 14 -2.89 34.84 25.52
N VAL A 15 -4.14 34.57 25.88
CA VAL A 15 -4.97 33.54 25.19
C VAL A 15 -5.24 33.93 23.74
N LEU A 16 -5.59 35.19 23.48
CA LEU A 16 -5.78 35.68 22.10
C LEU A 16 -4.50 35.63 21.31
N LEU A 17 -3.35 35.92 21.87
CA LEU A 17 -2.05 35.82 21.22
C LEU A 17 -1.75 34.34 20.87
N VAL A 18 -1.96 33.42 21.77
CA VAL A 18 -1.77 31.98 21.52
C VAL A 18 -2.69 31.48 20.40
N ILE A 19 -3.96 31.90 20.43
CA ILE A 19 -4.93 31.57 19.39
C ILE A 19 -4.50 32.14 18.03
N SER A 20 -4.05 33.42 18.01
CA SER A 20 -3.65 34.09 16.75
C SER A 20 -2.36 33.48 16.17
N VAL A 21 -1.39 33.15 17.01
CA VAL A 21 -0.16 32.45 16.56
C VAL A 21 -0.49 31.03 16.10
N GLY A 22 -1.33 30.29 16.84
CA GLY A 22 -1.79 28.97 16.43
C GLY A 22 -2.56 29.01 15.10
N TRP A 23 -3.43 30.01 14.92
CA TRP A 23 -4.13 30.23 13.64
C TRP A 23 -3.17 30.59 12.51
N TYR A 24 -2.18 31.44 12.78
CA TYR A 24 -1.16 31.80 11.78
C TYR A 24 -0.37 30.57 11.33
N LEU A 25 0.16 29.78 12.27
CA LEU A 25 0.87 28.52 11.95
C LEU A 25 -0.01 27.55 11.18
N PHE A 26 -1.25 27.38 11.59
CA PHE A 26 -2.21 26.50 10.91
C PHE A 26 -2.50 26.92 9.47
N VAL A 27 -2.57 28.25 9.18
CA VAL A 27 -2.93 28.75 7.85
C VAL A 27 -1.70 28.89 6.94
N TYR A 28 -0.56 29.28 7.49
CA TYR A 28 0.61 29.68 6.69
C TYR A 28 1.75 28.67 6.72
N ASP A 29 1.90 27.89 7.81
CA ASP A 29 2.91 26.85 7.90
C ASP A 29 2.27 25.46 7.68
N ARG A 30 2.16 25.09 6.42
CA ARG A 30 1.54 23.81 6.03
C ARG A 30 2.33 22.61 6.52
N ASP A 31 3.66 22.70 6.51
CA ASP A 31 4.52 21.59 6.93
C ASP A 31 4.41 21.36 8.43
N PHE A 32 4.48 22.41 9.23
CA PHE A 32 4.29 22.30 10.67
C PHE A 32 2.93 21.73 11.05
N THR A 33 1.87 22.19 10.38
CA THR A 33 0.51 21.69 10.67
C THR A 33 0.34 20.24 10.25
N ARG A 34 0.84 19.86 9.06
CA ARG A 34 0.87 18.47 8.60
C ARG A 34 1.57 17.58 9.62
N ASP A 35 2.78 17.96 10.03
CA ASP A 35 3.60 17.16 10.95
C ASP A 35 2.95 17.01 12.33
N LEU A 36 2.31 18.07 12.83
CA LEU A 36 1.51 18.00 14.06
C LEU A 36 0.34 17.03 13.95
N LEU A 37 -0.39 17.07 12.83
CA LEU A 37 -1.50 16.15 12.57
C LEU A 37 -1.02 14.70 12.46
N LEU A 38 0.10 14.45 11.77
CA LEU A 38 0.72 13.14 11.68
C LEU A 38 1.19 12.62 13.03
N GLN A 39 1.77 13.49 13.86
CA GLN A 39 2.14 13.13 15.23
C GLN A 39 0.92 12.72 16.05
N GLN A 40 -0.20 13.45 15.96
CA GLN A 40 -1.44 13.07 16.63
C GLN A 40 -2.01 11.76 16.10
N ALA A 41 -1.93 11.53 14.79
CA ALA A 41 -2.34 10.28 14.17
C ALA A 41 -1.56 9.08 14.75
N ARG A 42 -0.22 9.16 14.75
CA ARG A 42 0.66 8.11 15.29
C ARG A 42 0.46 7.88 16.78
N ASN A 43 0.29 8.95 17.58
CA ASN A 43 0.02 8.82 19.02
C ASN A 43 -1.30 8.07 19.28
N ASN A 44 -2.35 8.36 18.51
CA ASN A 44 -3.62 7.64 18.62
C ASN A 44 -3.52 6.21 18.15
N ASP A 45 -2.70 5.91 17.14
CA ASP A 45 -2.43 4.57 16.68
C ASP A 45 -1.78 3.71 17.78
N ILE A 46 -0.71 4.22 18.38
CA ILE A 46 -0.02 3.58 19.52
C ILE A 46 -0.98 3.36 20.70
N ALA A 47 -1.91 4.28 20.93
CA ALA A 47 -2.92 4.18 21.99
C ALA A 47 -4.08 3.22 21.65
N GLY A 48 -4.08 2.59 20.46
CA GLY A 48 -5.14 1.70 19.98
C GLY A 48 -6.43 2.41 19.53
N ASN A 49 -6.40 3.74 19.40
CA ASN A 49 -7.55 4.57 19.00
C ASN A 49 -7.59 4.66 17.44
N SER A 50 -7.79 3.55 16.74
CA SER A 50 -7.71 3.47 15.28
C SER A 50 -8.64 4.46 14.54
N GLY A 51 -9.82 4.74 15.07
CA GLY A 51 -10.75 5.71 14.50
C GLY A 51 -10.22 7.14 14.53
N LEU A 52 -9.64 7.58 15.66
CA LEU A 52 -9.02 8.90 15.80
C LEU A 52 -7.71 8.98 14.99
N SER A 53 -6.91 7.91 14.98
CA SER A 53 -5.71 7.82 14.15
C SER A 53 -6.05 8.05 12.67
N SER A 54 -6.99 7.28 12.13
CA SER A 54 -7.45 7.43 10.73
C SER A 54 -8.02 8.82 10.44
N TRP A 55 -8.71 9.43 11.40
CA TRP A 55 -9.25 10.78 11.25
C TRP A 55 -8.13 11.83 11.13
N PHE A 56 -7.11 11.75 11.99
CA PHE A 56 -5.95 12.65 11.93
C PHE A 56 -5.13 12.45 10.67
N TYR A 57 -4.89 11.20 10.22
CA TYR A 57 -4.23 10.92 8.95
C TYR A 57 -5.01 11.50 7.76
N ASN A 58 -6.33 11.35 7.75
CA ASN A 58 -7.19 11.90 6.69
C ASN A 58 -7.12 13.44 6.67
N LEU A 59 -7.12 14.06 7.84
CA LEU A 59 -6.98 15.52 7.96
C LEU A 59 -5.60 15.98 7.46
N ALA A 60 -4.52 15.29 7.83
CA ALA A 60 -3.17 15.56 7.36
C ALA A 60 -3.07 15.43 5.84
N TYR A 61 -3.65 14.36 5.27
CA TYR A 61 -3.67 14.11 3.83
C TYR A 61 -4.38 15.23 3.06
N ASN A 62 -5.56 15.63 3.50
CA ASN A 62 -6.30 16.73 2.86
C ASN A 62 -5.58 18.07 3.02
N TYR A 63 -4.93 18.30 4.15
CA TYR A 63 -4.21 19.53 4.45
C TYR A 63 -2.88 19.64 3.69
N SER A 64 -2.16 18.54 3.51
CA SER A 64 -0.87 18.49 2.80
C SER A 64 -0.99 18.67 1.28
N GLY A 65 -2.20 18.77 0.74
CA GLY A 65 -2.42 18.82 -0.70
C GLY A 65 -2.25 17.46 -1.37
N GLN A 66 -2.59 16.40 -0.65
CA GLN A 66 -2.52 15.00 -1.12
C GLN A 66 -1.07 14.49 -1.27
N ASP A 67 -0.23 14.83 -0.30
CA ASP A 67 1.14 14.36 -0.21
C ASP A 67 1.20 12.81 -0.28
N GLU A 68 2.13 12.31 -1.07
CA GLU A 68 2.32 10.88 -1.36
C GLU A 68 2.55 10.06 -0.10
N ASN A 69 3.48 10.50 0.76
CA ASN A 69 3.83 9.75 1.97
C ASN A 69 2.64 9.68 2.94
N VAL A 70 1.91 10.80 3.04
CA VAL A 70 0.70 10.86 3.88
C VAL A 70 -0.41 9.97 3.31
N ALA A 71 -0.54 9.90 1.97
CA ALA A 71 -1.49 9.00 1.32
C ALA A 71 -1.18 7.53 1.63
N ILE A 72 0.09 7.13 1.55
CA ILE A 72 0.55 5.77 1.84
C ILE A 72 0.34 5.44 3.33
N GLU A 73 0.69 6.34 4.25
CA GLU A 73 0.46 6.14 5.69
C GLU A 73 -1.05 5.99 5.99
N LEU A 74 -1.90 6.83 5.42
CA LEU A 74 -3.36 6.75 5.57
C LEU A 74 -3.93 5.44 5.00
N ALA A 75 -3.45 5.01 3.84
CA ALA A 75 -3.85 3.74 3.25
C ALA A 75 -3.46 2.55 4.14
N ASN A 76 -2.25 2.57 4.72
CA ASN A 76 -1.80 1.55 5.67
C ASN A 76 -2.67 1.52 6.93
N GLN A 77 -3.10 2.67 7.45
CA GLN A 77 -4.05 2.75 8.56
C GLN A 77 -5.41 2.14 8.21
N TYR A 78 -5.91 2.39 7.00
CA TYR A 78 -7.14 1.76 6.56
C TYR A 78 -7.00 0.25 6.40
N LYS A 79 -5.87 -0.25 5.88
CA LYS A 79 -5.57 -1.68 5.77
C LYS A 79 -5.51 -2.35 7.16
N SER A 80 -4.80 -1.75 8.11
CA SER A 80 -4.71 -2.25 9.50
C SER A 80 -6.08 -2.34 10.18
N ALA A 81 -7.02 -1.47 9.81
CA ALA A 81 -8.41 -1.51 10.25
C ALA A 81 -9.30 -2.46 9.41
N GLY A 82 -8.73 -3.24 8.47
CA GLY A 82 -9.46 -4.11 7.55
C GLY A 82 -10.25 -3.39 6.47
N ASN A 83 -10.06 -2.08 6.29
CA ASN A 83 -10.81 -1.29 5.34
C ASN A 83 -10.02 -1.08 4.03
N TYR A 84 -9.79 -2.16 3.31
CA TYR A 84 -9.04 -2.16 2.06
C TYR A 84 -9.64 -1.25 0.98
N THR A 85 -10.97 -1.17 0.89
CA THR A 85 -11.66 -0.29 -0.07
C THR A 85 -11.28 1.18 0.12
N LYS A 86 -11.18 1.65 1.37
CA LYS A 86 -10.72 3.02 1.63
C LYS A 86 -9.25 3.22 1.29
N ALA A 87 -8.42 2.22 1.53
CA ALA A 87 -7.00 2.25 1.14
C ALA A 87 -6.86 2.38 -0.37
N GLU A 88 -7.54 1.54 -1.16
CA GLU A 88 -7.58 1.59 -2.62
C GLU A 88 -8.02 2.97 -3.14
N VAL A 89 -9.13 3.50 -2.62
CA VAL A 89 -9.65 4.83 -3.01
C VAL A 89 -8.65 5.94 -2.69
N THR A 90 -7.99 5.87 -1.53
CA THR A 90 -7.00 6.87 -1.13
C THR A 90 -5.79 6.88 -2.06
N LEU A 91 -5.22 5.69 -2.33
CA LEU A 91 -4.08 5.54 -3.23
C LEU A 91 -4.42 5.92 -4.67
N SER A 92 -5.58 5.50 -5.19
CA SER A 92 -6.04 5.86 -6.52
C SER A 92 -6.23 7.38 -6.69
N LYS A 93 -6.74 8.07 -5.68
CA LYS A 93 -6.84 9.53 -5.67
C LYS A 93 -5.47 10.21 -5.66
N ALA A 94 -4.52 9.68 -4.88
CA ALA A 94 -3.17 10.19 -4.84
C ALA A 94 -2.47 10.01 -6.19
N ILE A 95 -2.60 8.85 -6.84
CA ILE A 95 -2.10 8.60 -8.20
C ILE A 95 -2.70 9.59 -9.21
N ALA A 96 -3.99 9.85 -9.12
CA ALA A 96 -4.66 10.82 -10.01
C ALA A 96 -4.18 12.27 -9.80
N ALA A 97 -3.74 12.61 -8.58
CA ALA A 97 -3.18 13.93 -8.26
C ALA A 97 -1.70 14.07 -8.68
N GLY A 98 -0.93 12.99 -8.57
CA GLY A 98 0.48 12.94 -8.96
C GLY A 98 1.00 11.52 -8.90
N ALA A 99 1.05 10.85 -10.04
CA ALA A 99 1.48 9.46 -10.14
C ALA A 99 2.98 9.30 -9.83
N THR A 100 3.30 8.40 -8.90
CA THR A 100 4.67 7.99 -8.57
C THR A 100 4.75 6.47 -8.52
N LYS A 101 5.96 5.90 -8.59
CA LYS A 101 6.12 4.45 -8.49
C LYS A 101 5.74 3.94 -7.10
N GLU A 102 6.02 4.72 -6.05
CA GLU A 102 5.70 4.40 -4.66
C GLU A 102 4.18 4.24 -4.44
N LEU A 103 3.38 5.12 -5.04
CA LEU A 103 1.92 5.01 -5.00
C LEU A 103 1.41 3.78 -5.76
N TYR A 104 1.97 3.51 -6.95
CA TYR A 104 1.61 2.30 -7.71
C TYR A 104 1.98 1.02 -6.96
N MET A 105 3.18 0.96 -6.36
CA MET A 105 3.59 -0.17 -5.52
C MET A 105 2.67 -0.34 -4.32
N ALA A 106 2.32 0.75 -3.63
CA ALA A 106 1.40 0.69 -2.49
C ALA A 106 0.01 0.19 -2.88
N LEU A 107 -0.51 0.61 -4.05
CA LEU A 107 -1.81 0.16 -4.55
C LEU A 107 -1.75 -1.30 -5.02
N SER A 108 -0.73 -1.69 -5.76
CA SER A 108 -0.50 -3.08 -6.18
C SER A 108 -0.42 -4.00 -4.97
N LYS A 109 0.40 -3.64 -3.97
CA LYS A 109 0.49 -4.39 -2.71
C LYS A 109 -0.86 -4.49 -1.99
N THR A 110 -1.68 -3.43 -2.05
CA THR A 110 -3.02 -3.45 -1.46
C THR A 110 -3.94 -4.44 -2.19
N TYR A 111 -3.81 -4.60 -3.50
CA TYR A 111 -4.51 -5.62 -4.27
C TYR A 111 -4.02 -7.03 -3.94
N VAL A 112 -2.70 -7.24 -3.92
CA VAL A 112 -2.10 -8.54 -3.60
C VAL A 112 -2.52 -9.02 -2.22
N GLU A 113 -2.49 -8.17 -1.20
CA GLU A 113 -2.93 -8.50 0.17
C GLU A 113 -4.42 -8.93 0.25
N GLN A 114 -5.22 -8.62 -0.76
CA GLN A 114 -6.63 -9.04 -0.89
C GLN A 114 -6.81 -10.21 -1.87
N ASP A 115 -5.72 -10.78 -2.36
CA ASP A 115 -5.73 -11.80 -3.41
C ASP A 115 -6.38 -11.33 -4.73
N LYS A 116 -6.32 -10.03 -5.01
CA LYS A 116 -6.79 -9.40 -6.26
C LYS A 116 -5.64 -9.31 -7.27
N LEU A 117 -5.05 -10.45 -7.62
CA LEU A 117 -3.85 -10.50 -8.47
C LEU A 117 -4.10 -9.95 -9.88
N LEU A 118 -5.28 -10.19 -10.45
CA LEU A 118 -5.66 -9.65 -11.76
C LEU A 118 -5.81 -8.12 -11.73
N ASP A 119 -6.26 -7.54 -10.62
CA ASP A 119 -6.34 -6.08 -10.45
C ASP A 119 -4.93 -5.47 -10.35
N ALA A 120 -4.00 -6.14 -9.66
CA ALA A 120 -2.60 -5.73 -9.60
C ALA A 120 -1.94 -5.77 -11.00
N GLU A 121 -2.16 -6.83 -11.78
CA GLU A 121 -1.67 -6.95 -13.16
C GLU A 121 -2.29 -5.89 -14.08
N SER A 122 -3.60 -5.67 -13.96
CA SER A 122 -4.31 -4.65 -14.71
C SER A 122 -3.81 -3.24 -14.38
N LEU A 123 -3.47 -2.99 -13.11
CA LEU A 123 -2.89 -1.70 -12.68
C LEU A 123 -1.59 -1.41 -13.45
N MET A 124 -0.69 -2.38 -13.57
CA MET A 124 0.56 -2.24 -14.30
C MET A 124 0.34 -1.97 -15.79
N SER A 125 -0.61 -2.68 -16.41
CA SER A 125 -0.95 -2.53 -17.83
C SER A 125 -1.53 -1.15 -18.17
N ASN A 126 -2.09 -0.44 -17.21
CA ASN A 126 -2.72 0.87 -17.37
C ASN A 126 -1.77 2.05 -17.09
N ILE A 127 -0.51 1.81 -16.74
CA ILE A 127 0.47 2.87 -16.50
C ILE A 127 0.86 3.52 -17.83
N THR A 128 0.53 4.79 -17.98
CA THR A 128 0.82 5.56 -19.21
C THR A 128 2.17 6.26 -19.18
N ASN A 129 2.76 6.47 -17.99
CA ASN A 129 4.07 7.09 -17.86
C ASN A 129 5.17 6.05 -18.07
N PRO A 130 5.97 6.13 -19.16
CA PRO A 130 6.95 5.11 -19.51
C PRO A 130 8.11 5.02 -18.49
N THR A 131 8.45 6.12 -17.83
CA THR A 131 9.51 6.11 -16.80
C THR A 131 9.06 5.33 -15.57
N ILE A 132 7.86 5.59 -15.07
CA ILE A 132 7.28 4.87 -13.93
C ILE A 132 7.12 3.39 -14.27
N LEU A 133 6.59 3.08 -15.46
CA LEU A 133 6.43 1.69 -15.92
C LEU A 133 7.77 0.96 -15.95
N SER A 134 8.80 1.55 -16.55
CA SER A 134 10.13 0.95 -16.63
C SER A 134 10.77 0.73 -15.25
N GLU A 135 10.58 1.66 -14.31
CA GLU A 135 11.09 1.53 -12.94
C GLU A 135 10.36 0.41 -12.17
N LEU A 136 9.05 0.24 -12.39
CA LEU A 136 8.28 -0.83 -11.76
C LEU A 136 8.57 -2.19 -12.38
N GLU A 137 8.70 -2.27 -13.71
CA GLU A 137 9.10 -3.50 -14.40
C GLU A 137 10.47 -4.00 -13.94
N ALA A 138 11.42 -3.10 -13.66
CA ALA A 138 12.73 -3.45 -13.11
C ALA A 138 12.68 -4.03 -11.68
N LEU A 139 11.60 -3.80 -10.95
CA LEU A 139 11.37 -4.30 -9.60
C LEU A 139 10.45 -5.53 -9.55
N ARG A 140 9.92 -5.91 -10.72
CA ARG A 140 9.02 -7.04 -10.85
C ARG A 140 9.80 -8.34 -10.96
N PRO A 141 9.39 -9.43 -10.29
CA PRO A 141 9.99 -10.74 -10.50
C PRO A 141 9.85 -11.17 -11.96
N SER A 142 10.81 -11.94 -12.44
CA SER A 142 10.64 -12.61 -13.73
C SER A 142 9.52 -13.65 -13.64
N ALA A 143 8.84 -13.90 -14.77
CA ALA A 143 7.89 -14.99 -14.85
C ALA A 143 8.55 -16.31 -14.39
N PRO A 144 7.84 -17.15 -13.62
CA PRO A 144 8.34 -18.47 -13.25
C PRO A 144 8.71 -19.30 -14.48
N THR A 145 9.78 -20.07 -14.33
CA THR A 145 10.25 -21.03 -15.34
C THR A 145 10.19 -22.43 -14.79
N ALA A 146 10.00 -23.42 -15.66
CA ALA A 146 10.04 -24.83 -15.35
C ALA A 146 11.25 -25.50 -15.99
N ASP A 147 11.78 -26.55 -15.37
CA ASP A 147 12.88 -27.35 -15.90
C ASP A 147 12.45 -28.32 -17.01
N TYR A 148 11.13 -28.50 -17.20
CA TYR A 148 10.52 -29.24 -18.31
C TYR A 148 9.68 -28.32 -19.18
N GLU A 149 9.79 -28.48 -20.48
CA GLU A 149 8.89 -27.84 -21.46
C GLU A 149 7.55 -28.56 -21.53
N SER A 150 6.52 -27.91 -22.09
CA SER A 150 5.25 -28.58 -22.39
C SER A 150 5.45 -29.67 -23.40
N GLY A 151 4.95 -30.90 -23.15
CA GLY A 151 5.12 -32.05 -24.04
C GLY A 151 4.60 -33.35 -23.47
N TYR A 152 4.86 -34.41 -24.21
CA TYR A 152 4.52 -35.79 -23.83
C TYR A 152 5.76 -36.50 -23.28
N TYR A 153 5.63 -37.06 -22.13
CA TYR A 153 6.71 -37.78 -21.45
C TYR A 153 6.26 -39.25 -21.23
N SER A 154 7.11 -40.21 -21.57
CA SER A 154 6.83 -41.62 -21.39
C SER A 154 7.17 -42.17 -20.03
N GLN A 155 7.66 -41.31 -19.13
CA GLN A 155 8.05 -41.64 -17.76
C GLN A 155 7.44 -40.63 -16.79
N TYR A 156 7.37 -41.00 -15.52
CA TYR A 156 7.02 -40.04 -14.48
C TYR A 156 8.07 -38.95 -14.41
N ILE A 157 7.63 -37.72 -14.37
CA ILE A 157 8.50 -36.56 -14.22
C ILE A 157 8.12 -35.76 -12.97
N SER A 158 9.11 -35.06 -12.45
CA SER A 158 8.96 -34.15 -11.34
C SER A 158 9.42 -32.77 -11.80
N VAL A 159 8.54 -31.80 -11.81
CA VAL A 159 8.80 -30.46 -12.36
C VAL A 159 9.29 -29.53 -11.29
N THR A 160 10.45 -28.91 -11.55
CA THR A 160 11.01 -27.88 -10.70
C THR A 160 10.67 -26.50 -11.24
N LEU A 161 10.05 -25.65 -10.40
CA LEU A 161 9.78 -24.25 -10.73
C LEU A 161 10.89 -23.35 -10.17
N SER A 162 11.22 -22.30 -10.92
CA SER A 162 12.21 -21.30 -10.52
C SER A 162 11.73 -19.89 -10.87
N SER A 163 12.07 -18.92 -10.00
CA SER A 163 11.88 -17.49 -10.22
C SER A 163 13.11 -16.72 -9.77
N SER A 164 13.31 -15.51 -10.26
CA SER A 164 14.41 -14.64 -9.85
C SER A 164 14.25 -14.11 -8.44
N GLU A 165 13.02 -13.77 -8.06
CA GLU A 165 12.66 -13.16 -6.78
C GLU A 165 11.21 -13.51 -6.41
N GLY A 166 10.84 -13.22 -5.16
CA GLY A 166 9.47 -13.40 -4.65
C GLY A 166 9.12 -14.80 -4.21
N THR A 167 7.90 -14.96 -3.78
CA THR A 167 7.33 -16.26 -3.41
C THR A 167 6.60 -16.85 -4.61
N LEU A 168 6.93 -18.10 -4.95
CA LEU A 168 6.26 -18.86 -6.00
C LEU A 168 5.00 -19.52 -5.46
N TYR A 169 3.90 -19.34 -6.19
CA TYR A 169 2.64 -20.08 -6.00
C TYR A 169 2.30 -20.82 -7.28
N TYR A 170 1.66 -21.97 -7.17
CA TYR A 170 1.28 -22.76 -8.33
C TYR A 170 0.00 -23.54 -8.09
N THR A 171 -0.66 -23.92 -9.19
CA THR A 171 -1.80 -24.83 -9.23
C THR A 171 -1.60 -25.90 -10.29
N THR A 172 -2.29 -27.02 -10.13
CA THR A 172 -2.33 -28.14 -11.12
C THR A 172 -3.75 -28.55 -11.49
N ASP A 173 -4.76 -27.84 -11.00
CA ASP A 173 -6.20 -28.11 -11.14
C ASP A 173 -6.86 -27.31 -12.27
N GLY A 174 -6.12 -26.39 -12.89
CA GLY A 174 -6.61 -25.52 -13.96
C GLY A 174 -7.04 -24.13 -13.50
N ASP A 175 -7.03 -23.87 -12.17
CA ASP A 175 -7.33 -22.55 -11.61
C ASP A 175 -6.08 -21.66 -11.63
N TYR A 176 -6.28 -20.34 -11.62
CA TYR A 176 -5.18 -19.39 -11.54
C TYR A 176 -4.64 -19.36 -10.10
N PRO A 177 -3.30 -19.39 -9.89
CA PRO A 177 -2.72 -19.40 -8.54
C PRO A 177 -3.08 -18.15 -7.74
N SER A 178 -3.24 -18.35 -6.43
CA SER A 178 -3.59 -17.37 -5.41
C SER A 178 -2.49 -17.30 -4.35
N ILE A 179 -2.34 -16.16 -3.66
CA ILE A 179 -1.46 -16.08 -2.48
C ILE A 179 -1.99 -16.87 -1.27
N ALA A 180 -3.25 -17.31 -1.31
CA ALA A 180 -3.82 -18.20 -0.31
C ALA A 180 -3.43 -19.68 -0.53
N ASP A 181 -2.90 -20.01 -1.73
CA ASP A 181 -2.37 -21.33 -2.00
C ASP A 181 -1.07 -21.58 -1.24
N ALA A 182 -0.69 -22.85 -1.12
CA ALA A 182 0.57 -23.20 -0.51
C ALA A 182 1.75 -22.69 -1.37
N PRO A 183 2.74 -22.02 -0.78
CA PRO A 183 3.90 -21.59 -1.55
C PRO A 183 4.69 -22.81 -2.05
N TYR A 184 5.24 -22.69 -3.25
CA TYR A 184 6.09 -23.71 -3.83
C TYR A 184 7.33 -23.97 -2.95
N SER A 185 7.55 -25.21 -2.58
CA SER A 185 8.66 -25.59 -1.69
C SER A 185 9.43 -26.82 -2.13
N ALA A 186 8.89 -27.60 -3.09
CA ALA A 186 9.49 -28.84 -3.57
C ALA A 186 9.04 -29.12 -5.02
N PRO A 187 9.80 -29.95 -5.78
CA PRO A 187 9.40 -30.36 -7.11
C PRO A 187 8.02 -31.02 -7.14
N ILE A 188 7.26 -30.73 -8.19
CA ILE A 188 5.89 -31.19 -8.39
C ILE A 188 5.91 -32.54 -9.09
N GLU A 189 5.50 -33.58 -8.42
CA GLU A 189 5.35 -34.92 -9.00
C GLU A 189 4.09 -34.95 -9.85
N LEU A 190 4.22 -35.22 -11.16
CA LEU A 190 3.09 -35.26 -12.06
C LEU A 190 2.47 -36.66 -12.12
N PRO A 191 1.13 -36.79 -11.97
CA PRO A 191 0.43 -38.05 -12.15
C PRO A 191 0.42 -38.47 -13.62
N ALA A 192 0.04 -39.70 -13.90
CA ALA A 192 -0.22 -40.14 -15.28
C ALA A 192 -1.45 -39.40 -15.82
N GLY A 193 -1.36 -38.92 -17.06
CA GLY A 193 -2.41 -38.13 -17.71
C GLY A 193 -1.96 -36.75 -18.10
N GLU A 194 -2.92 -35.87 -18.34
CA GLU A 194 -2.67 -34.47 -18.65
C GLU A 194 -2.70 -33.64 -17.36
N THR A 195 -1.66 -32.84 -17.18
CA THR A 195 -1.58 -31.88 -16.06
C THR A 195 -1.19 -30.51 -16.60
N GLN A 196 -1.94 -29.49 -16.27
CA GLN A 196 -1.64 -28.11 -16.59
C GLN A 196 -1.15 -27.39 -15.32
N ILE A 197 0.06 -26.86 -15.38
CA ILE A 197 0.64 -26.11 -14.27
C ILE A 197 0.52 -24.62 -14.57
N TYR A 198 -0.13 -23.89 -13.68
CA TYR A 198 -0.05 -22.43 -13.63
C TYR A 198 0.86 -22.02 -12.46
N ALA A 199 1.70 -21.03 -12.68
CA ALA A 199 2.60 -20.53 -11.65
C ALA A 199 2.74 -19.01 -11.72
N ILE A 200 2.83 -18.38 -10.56
CA ILE A 200 3.10 -16.95 -10.38
C ILE A 200 4.24 -16.75 -9.40
N SER A 201 4.93 -15.63 -9.54
CA SER A 201 5.87 -15.12 -8.55
C SER A 201 5.38 -13.79 -8.03
N VAL A 202 5.30 -13.64 -6.71
CA VAL A 202 4.85 -12.41 -6.04
C VAL A 202 5.97 -11.89 -5.16
N ALA A 203 6.45 -10.69 -5.45
CA ALA A 203 7.49 -10.04 -4.65
C ALA A 203 6.91 -9.37 -3.39
N ASP A 204 7.77 -9.14 -2.40
CA ASP A 204 7.38 -8.48 -1.13
C ASP A 204 6.91 -7.04 -1.33
N ASN A 205 7.30 -6.41 -2.43
CA ASN A 205 6.86 -5.06 -2.82
C ASN A 205 5.45 -5.02 -3.43
N GLY A 206 4.83 -6.18 -3.68
CA GLY A 206 3.49 -6.30 -4.25
C GLY A 206 3.44 -6.25 -5.78
N LEU A 207 4.56 -6.54 -6.46
CA LEU A 207 4.66 -6.63 -7.93
C LEU A 207 4.81 -8.07 -8.39
#